data_5b7cfedbba636902bc353edbee285a7c
#
_entry.id   5b7cfedbba636902bc353edbee285a7c
#
_cell.length_a   1.000
_cell.length_b   1.000
_cell.length_c   1.000
_cell.angle_alpha   90.00
_cell.angle_beta   90.00
_cell.angle_gamma   90.00
#
_symmetry.space_group_name_H-M   'P 1'
#
loop_
_entity.id
_entity.type
_entity.pdbx_description
1 polymer ?
#
loop_
_entity_poly.entity_id
_entity_poly.type
_entity_poly.pdbx_seq_one_letter_code
_entity_poly.pdbx_strand_id
1 'polypeptide(L)'
;TAYRRQRQMCIRDRTLIAHNAAFERVSFSRYLQQHYPGQYLKPGTFLSPNNWICTMVMAASLTLPMALKDVGEVLKTTQQKDEEGKRLIKLFSAPCKPTKSNGGRTRNLPHHLPEDWAKFKYYCIQDVNTEVDIYKRLKRFPMPDREWHHYRVNERINDRGVRIDTKLVRQAITCDLLLSDAMTTKAYELTGLENPNSVSQLKTWLDERGISMDTLGKKNVTEMIGELDKNGVDAEAMDMLKLRLQMAKSSVKKYQAAERCVCPDGRARGLFQFYGASRTGRYSGRNIQLQNLPQNHISTLDEARTLVKMGCFDMVESIYGNTPDVLSQLIRTMLIPRNGCEFIVADFSAIEARVLAWEAGEQWVLDAFKNGEDLYCATASQMFHVPVVKHGINGDLRQKGKIATLACGYGGSSGALISMGALQMGLKEEELPEIIDSWREANPKIVQYWWDVEKAAMQAFKTGGRQDIGRISFAFSSGTLWMVLPSGRKLAYLVPKQQPNRFGRMSLTYEGVGQNHKWARQETYSGRLVENATQAIARDILAEAMARIEDEGLNIVAHVHDEVIIEAPKGKYTVEEICRLMAANPDWCDGLPLAAAGYKGDYYFKD
;
A
#
# COMPACT_ATOMS: atom_id res chain seq x y z
N THR A 1 -31.90 35.27 10.12
CA THR A 1 -31.91 34.05 10.99
C THR A 1 -32.49 32.84 10.29
N ALA A 2 -33.61 32.96 9.54
CA ALA A 2 -34.19 31.88 8.74
C ALA A 2 -33.27 31.45 7.58
N TYR A 3 -32.66 32.37 6.87
CA TYR A 3 -31.71 32.13 5.79
C TYR A 3 -30.43 31.43 6.25
N ARG A 4 -29.97 31.69 7.50
CA ARG A 4 -28.87 30.95 8.12
C ARG A 4 -29.23 29.48 8.45
N ARG A 5 -30.44 29.24 8.99
CA ARG A 5 -30.95 27.89 9.26
C ARG A 5 -31.13 27.09 7.97
N GLN A 6 -31.59 27.71 6.90
CA GLN A 6 -31.79 27.09 5.60
C GLN A 6 -30.46 26.67 4.96
N ARG A 7 -29.37 27.47 5.09
CA ARG A 7 -28.00 27.05 4.67
C ARG A 7 -27.43 25.93 5.53
N GLN A 8 -27.73 25.89 6.83
CA GLN A 8 -27.32 24.80 7.71
C GLN A 8 -28.01 23.46 7.36
N MET A 9 -29.29 23.51 7.01
CA MET A 9 -30.02 22.33 6.52
C MET A 9 -29.44 21.84 5.21
N CYS A 10 -29.08 22.70 4.27
CA CYS A 10 -28.58 22.33 2.94
C CYS A 10 -27.30 21.50 2.94
N ILE A 11 -26.40 21.63 3.92
CA ILE A 11 -25.17 20.83 4.01
C ILE A 11 -25.42 19.50 4.73
N ARG A 12 -26.38 19.45 5.65
CA ARG A 12 -26.67 18.25 6.45
C ARG A 12 -27.57 17.25 5.74
N ASP A 13 -28.48 17.73 4.90
CA ASP A 13 -29.56 16.92 4.32
C ASP A 13 -29.34 16.58 2.83
N ARG A 14 -28.25 17.08 2.22
CA ARG A 14 -27.96 16.84 0.80
C ARG A 14 -26.77 15.91 0.63
N THR A 15 -26.84 15.04 -0.35
CA THR A 15 -25.70 14.28 -0.83
C THR A 15 -24.78 15.19 -1.63
N LEU A 16 -23.53 15.29 -1.22
CA LEU A 16 -22.47 16.03 -1.91
C LEU A 16 -21.65 15.07 -2.75
N ILE A 17 -21.39 15.44 -3.99
CA ILE A 17 -20.63 14.62 -4.93
C ILE A 17 -19.36 15.37 -5.29
N ALA A 18 -18.22 14.71 -5.24
CA ALA A 18 -16.95 15.30 -5.65
C ALA A 18 -15.97 14.24 -6.15
N HIS A 19 -15.04 14.65 -7.02
CA HIS A 19 -13.95 13.79 -7.47
C HIS A 19 -12.77 13.91 -6.50
N ASN A 20 -12.45 12.84 -5.77
CA ASN A 20 -11.58 12.85 -4.58
C ASN A 20 -12.23 13.63 -3.41
N ALA A 21 -13.47 13.28 -3.11
CA ALA A 21 -14.35 13.97 -2.15
C ALA A 21 -13.73 14.26 -0.77
N ALA A 22 -12.71 13.50 -0.36
CA ALA A 22 -11.93 13.75 0.84
C ALA A 22 -11.27 15.14 0.81
N PHE A 23 -10.78 15.59 -0.37
CA PHE A 23 -10.14 16.89 -0.52
C PHE A 23 -11.14 18.04 -0.28
N GLU A 24 -12.30 18.00 -0.94
CA GLU A 24 -13.35 19.02 -0.78
C GLU A 24 -13.87 19.01 0.66
N ARG A 25 -14.15 17.83 1.22
CA ARG A 25 -14.67 17.68 2.58
C ARG A 25 -13.73 18.28 3.63
N VAL A 26 -12.44 17.97 3.54
CA VAL A 26 -11.42 18.49 4.47
C VAL A 26 -11.20 19.99 4.26
N SER A 27 -11.16 20.47 3.01
CA SER A 27 -11.00 21.88 2.66
C SER A 27 -12.19 22.71 3.17
N PHE A 28 -13.42 22.26 2.95
CA PHE A 28 -14.63 22.90 3.50
C PHE A 28 -14.65 22.87 5.02
N SER A 29 -14.23 21.77 5.65
CA SER A 29 -14.12 21.70 7.11
C SER A 29 -13.18 22.78 7.63
N ARG A 30 -12.02 22.94 7.01
CA ARG A 30 -11.05 23.97 7.40
C ARG A 30 -11.58 25.38 7.17
N TYR A 31 -12.23 25.63 6.03
CA TYR A 31 -12.86 26.91 5.73
C TYR A 31 -13.92 27.28 6.78
N LEU A 32 -14.78 26.34 7.15
CA LEU A 32 -15.82 26.55 8.17
C LEU A 32 -15.21 26.82 9.55
N GLN A 33 -14.15 26.13 9.92
CA GLN A 33 -13.46 26.38 11.19
C GLN A 33 -12.80 27.76 11.25
N GLN A 34 -12.23 28.24 10.13
CA GLN A 34 -11.56 29.54 10.07
C GLN A 34 -12.53 30.73 10.06
N HIS A 35 -13.60 30.60 9.27
CA HIS A 35 -14.52 31.73 9.04
C HIS A 35 -15.77 31.71 9.93
N TYR A 36 -16.10 30.53 10.50
CA TYR A 36 -17.30 30.34 11.32
C TYR A 36 -16.96 29.45 12.54
N PRO A 37 -16.01 29.86 13.40
CA PRO A 37 -15.53 29.04 14.50
C PRO A 37 -16.67 28.66 15.45
N GLY A 38 -16.79 27.33 15.72
CA GLY A 38 -17.79 26.78 16.63
C GLY A 38 -19.24 26.78 16.14
N GLN A 39 -19.57 27.40 14.97
CA GLN A 39 -20.95 27.46 14.49
C GLN A 39 -21.41 26.16 13.79
N TYR A 40 -20.55 25.55 13.00
CA TYR A 40 -20.88 24.40 12.15
C TYR A 40 -20.13 23.14 12.54
N LEU A 41 -18.90 23.28 13.01
CA LEU A 41 -18.02 22.20 13.40
C LEU A 41 -17.35 22.50 14.75
N LYS A 42 -17.21 21.46 15.59
CA LYS A 42 -16.36 21.56 16.77
C LYS A 42 -14.89 21.74 16.33
N PRO A 43 -14.08 22.48 17.09
CA PRO A 43 -12.65 22.61 16.81
C PRO A 43 -11.99 21.24 16.63
N GLY A 44 -11.15 21.10 15.58
CA GLY A 44 -10.43 19.87 15.29
C GLY A 44 -11.26 18.73 14.68
N THR A 45 -12.56 18.93 14.40
CA THR A 45 -13.41 17.94 13.73
C THR A 45 -13.60 18.25 12.25
N PHE A 46 -14.06 17.26 11.49
CA PHE A 46 -14.33 17.37 10.06
C PHE A 46 -15.83 17.19 9.76
N LEU A 47 -16.28 17.66 8.62
CA LEU A 47 -17.60 17.30 8.08
C LEU A 47 -17.72 15.80 7.97
N SER A 48 -18.87 15.26 8.40
CA SER A 48 -19.11 13.81 8.34
C SER A 48 -18.96 13.28 6.91
N PRO A 49 -18.29 12.16 6.69
CA PRO A 49 -18.20 11.53 5.38
C PRO A 49 -19.52 10.89 4.90
N ASN A 50 -20.55 10.83 5.75
CA ASN A 50 -21.77 10.08 5.46
C ASN A 50 -22.55 10.62 4.26
N ASN A 51 -22.50 11.92 4.03
CA ASN A 51 -23.25 12.58 2.96
C ASN A 51 -22.42 12.83 1.70
N TRP A 52 -21.26 12.17 1.58
CA TRP A 52 -20.38 12.36 0.43
C TRP A 52 -20.32 11.12 -0.46
N ILE A 53 -20.40 11.37 -1.77
CA ILE A 53 -20.13 10.41 -2.83
C ILE A 53 -18.85 10.83 -3.54
N CYS A 54 -17.90 9.91 -3.70
CA CYS A 54 -16.64 10.15 -4.37
C CYS A 54 -16.63 9.48 -5.76
N THR A 55 -16.64 10.28 -6.82
CA THR A 55 -16.61 9.75 -8.20
C THR A 55 -15.28 9.08 -8.54
N MET A 56 -14.17 9.47 -7.89
CA MET A 56 -12.89 8.79 -7.99
C MET A 56 -12.98 7.35 -7.43
N VAL A 57 -13.65 7.16 -6.29
CA VAL A 57 -13.87 5.83 -5.71
C VAL A 57 -14.81 4.99 -6.56
N MET A 58 -15.87 5.60 -7.12
CA MET A 58 -16.74 4.91 -8.09
C MET A 58 -15.96 4.45 -9.33
N ALA A 59 -15.08 5.30 -9.87
CA ALA A 59 -14.22 4.93 -10.99
C ALA A 59 -13.27 3.77 -10.61
N ALA A 60 -12.61 3.86 -9.47
CA ALA A 60 -11.70 2.83 -8.98
C ALA A 60 -12.39 1.49 -8.72
N SER A 61 -13.64 1.48 -8.25
CA SER A 61 -14.44 0.24 -8.06
C SER A 61 -14.73 -0.48 -9.38
N LEU A 62 -14.70 0.25 -10.49
CA LEU A 62 -14.83 -0.28 -11.86
C LEU A 62 -13.46 -0.47 -12.54
N THR A 63 -12.37 -0.41 -11.78
CA THR A 63 -10.98 -0.54 -12.27
C THR A 63 -10.56 0.53 -13.30
N LEU A 64 -11.30 1.62 -13.39
CA LEU A 64 -10.95 2.79 -14.19
C LEU A 64 -9.80 3.58 -13.52
N PRO A 65 -9.13 4.47 -14.26
CA PRO A 65 -8.15 5.39 -13.68
C PRO A 65 -8.76 6.23 -12.55
N MET A 66 -7.90 6.75 -11.66
CA MET A 66 -8.37 7.55 -10.52
C MET A 66 -8.28 9.06 -10.78
N ALA A 67 -7.43 9.52 -11.70
CA ALA A 67 -7.32 10.94 -12.01
C ALA A 67 -8.48 11.40 -12.90
N LEU A 68 -9.06 12.56 -12.60
CA LEU A 68 -10.23 13.11 -13.31
C LEU A 68 -10.02 13.16 -14.83
N LYS A 69 -8.83 13.62 -15.26
CA LYS A 69 -8.46 13.67 -16.68
C LYS A 69 -8.54 12.29 -17.33
N ASP A 70 -7.87 11.31 -16.72
CA ASP A 70 -7.72 9.98 -17.30
C ASP A 70 -9.06 9.23 -17.33
N VAL A 71 -9.89 9.40 -16.29
CA VAL A 71 -11.28 8.88 -16.31
C VAL A 71 -12.09 9.50 -17.42
N GLY A 72 -11.99 10.84 -17.57
CA GLY A 72 -12.68 11.56 -18.64
C GLY A 72 -12.28 11.08 -20.03
N GLU A 73 -11.00 10.85 -20.27
CA GLU A 73 -10.46 10.32 -21.52
C GLU A 73 -10.99 8.90 -21.80
N VAL A 74 -10.89 8.00 -20.83
CA VAL A 74 -11.35 6.60 -20.98
C VAL A 74 -12.85 6.53 -21.21
N LEU A 75 -13.63 7.32 -20.49
CA LEU A 75 -15.09 7.39 -20.63
C LEU A 75 -15.53 8.26 -21.83
N LYS A 76 -14.62 8.93 -22.52
CA LYS A 76 -14.93 9.85 -23.63
C LYS A 76 -15.99 10.88 -23.24
N THR A 77 -15.72 11.59 -22.14
CA THR A 77 -16.60 12.69 -21.68
C THR A 77 -16.63 13.81 -22.71
N THR A 78 -17.75 14.54 -22.78
CA THR A 78 -17.96 15.66 -23.72
C THR A 78 -17.02 16.82 -23.43
N GLN A 79 -16.64 16.98 -22.17
CA GLN A 79 -15.66 17.99 -21.74
C GLN A 79 -14.43 17.26 -21.18
N GLN A 80 -13.25 17.70 -21.61
CA GLN A 80 -11.98 17.17 -21.14
C GLN A 80 -11.29 18.21 -20.26
N LYS A 81 -10.43 17.73 -19.37
CA LYS A 81 -9.66 18.58 -18.48
C LYS A 81 -8.72 19.49 -19.27
N ASP A 82 -8.74 20.80 -18.97
CA ASP A 82 -7.85 21.80 -19.56
C ASP A 82 -6.40 21.58 -19.09
N GLU A 83 -5.45 21.55 -20.02
CA GLU A 83 -4.02 21.37 -19.71
C GLU A 83 -3.40 22.59 -19.02
N GLU A 84 -3.96 23.80 -19.21
CA GLU A 84 -3.54 25.03 -18.57
C GLU A 84 -3.79 25.01 -17.04
N GLY A 85 -4.68 24.12 -16.58
CA GLY A 85 -5.08 24.02 -15.17
C GLY A 85 -3.91 23.80 -14.21
N LYS A 86 -2.89 22.99 -14.57
CA LYS A 86 -1.71 22.78 -13.72
C LYS A 86 -0.94 24.08 -13.46
N ARG A 87 -0.79 24.91 -14.48
CA ARG A 87 -0.15 26.23 -14.38
C ARG A 87 -0.94 27.15 -13.45
N LEU A 88 -2.25 27.21 -13.66
CA LEU A 88 -3.15 28.09 -12.92
C LEU A 88 -3.26 27.67 -11.45
N ILE A 89 -3.35 26.37 -11.16
CA ILE A 89 -3.30 25.85 -9.78
C ILE A 89 -1.99 26.28 -9.10
N LYS A 90 -0.84 26.08 -9.74
CA LYS A 90 0.45 26.48 -9.18
C LYS A 90 0.52 27.98 -8.96
N LEU A 91 -0.01 28.76 -9.91
CA LEU A 91 0.02 30.23 -9.88
C LEU A 91 -0.72 30.82 -8.67
N PHE A 92 -1.91 30.29 -8.34
CA PHE A 92 -2.77 30.83 -7.29
C PHE A 92 -2.73 30.05 -5.97
N SER A 93 -2.29 28.77 -5.99
CA SER A 93 -2.32 27.91 -4.79
C SER A 93 -0.94 27.75 -4.14
N ALA A 94 0.16 27.96 -4.89
CA ALA A 94 1.51 27.87 -4.34
C ALA A 94 2.05 29.27 -3.95
N PRO A 95 2.90 29.36 -2.90
CA PRO A 95 3.66 30.58 -2.63
C PRO A 95 4.57 30.94 -3.81
N CYS A 96 4.73 32.23 -4.08
CA CYS A 96 5.68 32.73 -5.06
C CYS A 96 6.87 33.41 -4.37
N LYS A 97 8.04 33.42 -5.03
CA LYS A 97 9.21 34.13 -4.52
C LYS A 97 8.96 35.65 -4.60
N PRO A 98 9.26 36.42 -3.55
CA PRO A 98 9.20 37.87 -3.61
C PRO A 98 10.28 38.39 -4.57
N THR A 99 9.86 39.26 -5.50
CA THR A 99 10.74 39.92 -6.48
C THR A 99 10.35 41.39 -6.61
N LYS A 100 11.24 42.21 -7.16
CA LYS A 100 10.90 43.62 -7.46
C LYS A 100 9.71 43.73 -8.43
N SER A 101 9.68 42.85 -9.44
CA SER A 101 8.63 42.84 -10.45
C SER A 101 7.24 42.42 -9.94
N ASN A 102 7.18 41.66 -8.86
CA ASN A 102 5.89 41.28 -8.26
C ASN A 102 5.52 42.11 -7.01
N GLY A 103 6.26 43.18 -6.74
CA GLY A 103 6.01 44.06 -5.57
C GLY A 103 6.33 43.40 -4.23
N GLY A 104 7.26 42.41 -4.20
CA GLY A 104 7.67 41.73 -2.97
C GLY A 104 6.64 40.72 -2.43
N ARG A 105 5.60 40.39 -3.17
CA ARG A 105 4.54 39.50 -2.71
C ARG A 105 5.01 38.04 -2.67
N THR A 106 4.50 37.29 -1.70
CA THR A 106 4.76 35.85 -1.54
C THR A 106 3.60 34.99 -2.04
N ARG A 107 2.48 35.62 -2.51
CA ARG A 107 1.29 34.93 -3.00
C ARG A 107 0.60 35.76 -4.07
N ASN A 108 0.12 35.08 -5.12
CA ASN A 108 -0.75 35.72 -6.12
C ASN A 108 -2.21 35.68 -5.65
N LEU A 109 -2.85 36.82 -5.70
CA LEU A 109 -4.27 37.00 -5.39
C LEU A 109 -5.05 37.36 -6.69
N PRO A 110 -6.37 37.17 -6.73
CA PRO A 110 -7.18 37.40 -7.93
C PRO A 110 -6.94 38.75 -8.63
N HIS A 111 -6.82 39.82 -7.85
CA HIS A 111 -6.63 41.18 -8.36
C HIS A 111 -5.22 41.44 -8.93
N HIS A 112 -4.22 40.58 -8.61
CA HIS A 112 -2.88 40.71 -9.17
C HIS A 112 -2.80 40.24 -10.63
N LEU A 113 -3.64 39.26 -11.01
CA LEU A 113 -3.66 38.61 -12.31
C LEU A 113 -5.11 38.30 -12.73
N PRO A 114 -5.92 39.31 -13.04
CA PRO A 114 -7.36 39.15 -13.23
C PRO A 114 -7.72 38.24 -14.41
N GLU A 115 -6.94 38.29 -15.49
CA GLU A 115 -7.17 37.44 -16.67
C GLU A 115 -6.89 35.96 -16.36
N ASP A 116 -5.74 35.65 -15.73
CA ASP A 116 -5.44 34.31 -15.28
C ASP A 116 -6.44 33.82 -14.23
N TRP A 117 -6.93 34.72 -13.38
CA TRP A 117 -7.99 34.37 -12.42
C TRP A 117 -9.31 34.02 -13.10
N ALA A 118 -9.68 34.75 -14.17
CA ALA A 118 -10.86 34.43 -14.96
C ALA A 118 -10.73 33.06 -15.64
N LYS A 119 -9.56 32.74 -16.22
CA LYS A 119 -9.26 31.41 -16.76
C LYS A 119 -9.30 30.33 -15.68
N PHE A 120 -8.78 30.62 -14.47
CA PHE A 120 -8.81 29.65 -13.36
C PHE A 120 -10.24 29.36 -12.89
N LYS A 121 -11.13 30.36 -12.84
CA LYS A 121 -12.55 30.13 -12.56
C LYS A 121 -13.21 29.26 -13.63
N TYR A 122 -12.94 29.53 -14.91
CA TYR A 122 -13.44 28.71 -16.01
C TYR A 122 -12.94 27.26 -15.92
N TYR A 123 -11.65 27.08 -15.63
CA TYR A 123 -11.06 25.77 -15.38
C TYR A 123 -11.79 25.00 -14.26
N CYS A 124 -12.08 25.64 -13.12
CA CYS A 124 -12.82 25.00 -12.04
C CYS A 124 -14.24 24.59 -12.45
N ILE A 125 -14.94 25.42 -13.25
CA ILE A 125 -16.26 25.08 -13.80
C ILE A 125 -16.15 23.87 -14.74
N GLN A 126 -15.13 23.83 -15.56
CA GLN A 126 -14.89 22.73 -16.50
C GLN A 126 -14.63 21.39 -15.76
N ASP A 127 -13.81 21.43 -14.69
CA ASP A 127 -13.56 20.24 -13.85
C ASP A 127 -14.88 19.70 -13.25
N VAL A 128 -15.74 20.58 -12.73
CA VAL A 128 -17.06 20.20 -12.20
C VAL A 128 -17.97 19.62 -13.29
N ASN A 129 -18.02 20.22 -14.47
CA ASN A 129 -18.82 19.70 -15.57
C ASN A 129 -18.35 18.32 -16.03
N THR A 130 -17.03 18.11 -16.10
CA THR A 130 -16.43 16.81 -16.39
C THR A 130 -16.82 15.77 -15.33
N GLU A 131 -16.75 16.15 -14.06
CA GLU A 131 -17.15 15.29 -12.94
C GLU A 131 -18.64 14.91 -13.01
N VAL A 132 -19.52 15.85 -13.31
CA VAL A 132 -20.97 15.60 -13.48
C VAL A 132 -21.22 14.61 -14.59
N ASP A 133 -20.52 14.69 -15.73
CA ASP A 133 -20.65 13.72 -16.83
C ASP A 133 -20.12 12.34 -16.40
N ILE A 134 -18.97 12.27 -15.73
CA ILE A 134 -18.44 11.03 -15.14
C ILE A 134 -19.48 10.42 -14.19
N TYR A 135 -20.03 11.18 -13.25
CA TYR A 135 -21.03 10.68 -12.31
C TYR A 135 -22.27 10.11 -13.03
N LYS A 136 -22.79 10.83 -14.04
CA LYS A 136 -23.96 10.37 -14.82
C LYS A 136 -23.71 9.01 -15.49
N ARG A 137 -22.48 8.73 -15.91
CA ARG A 137 -22.09 7.44 -16.50
C ARG A 137 -21.91 6.37 -15.44
N LEU A 138 -21.16 6.66 -14.37
CA LEU A 138 -20.81 5.71 -13.32
C LEU A 138 -22.00 5.29 -12.46
N LYS A 139 -23.00 6.17 -12.24
CA LYS A 139 -24.19 5.84 -11.45
C LYS A 139 -25.03 4.67 -12.01
N ARG A 140 -24.78 4.26 -13.26
CA ARG A 140 -25.39 3.06 -13.87
C ARG A 140 -24.79 1.76 -13.32
N PHE A 141 -23.63 1.84 -12.65
CA PHE A 141 -22.93 0.74 -12.01
C PHE A 141 -22.74 1.08 -10.53
N PRO A 142 -23.80 1.02 -9.73
CA PRO A 142 -23.75 1.47 -8.35
C PRO A 142 -22.80 0.60 -7.54
N MET A 143 -21.99 1.25 -6.71
CA MET A 143 -21.18 0.58 -5.69
C MET A 143 -22.13 0.11 -4.57
N PRO A 144 -21.95 -1.10 -4.03
CA PRO A 144 -22.79 -1.62 -2.94
C PRO A 144 -22.76 -0.72 -1.69
N ASP A 145 -23.86 -0.66 -0.93
CA ASP A 145 -23.95 0.15 0.30
C ASP A 145 -22.89 -0.25 1.34
N ARG A 146 -22.56 -1.54 1.42
CA ARG A 146 -21.44 -2.06 2.24
C ARG A 146 -20.12 -1.38 1.88
N GLU A 147 -19.79 -1.21 0.61
CA GLU A 147 -18.56 -0.56 0.18
C GLU A 147 -18.57 0.95 0.49
N TRP A 148 -19.73 1.60 0.44
CA TRP A 148 -19.86 2.96 0.92
C TRP A 148 -19.67 3.07 2.44
N HIS A 149 -20.12 2.06 3.21
CA HIS A 149 -19.82 1.98 4.65
C HIS A 149 -18.32 1.85 4.90
N HIS A 150 -17.63 0.94 4.21
CA HIS A 150 -16.18 0.77 4.30
C HIS A 150 -15.41 2.04 3.89
N TYR A 151 -15.86 2.75 2.85
CA TYR A 151 -15.31 4.05 2.47
C TYR A 151 -15.43 5.06 3.62
N ARG A 152 -16.57 5.16 4.26
CA ARG A 152 -16.80 6.06 5.39
C ARG A 152 -15.95 5.69 6.60
N VAL A 153 -15.74 4.41 6.86
CA VAL A 153 -14.78 3.92 7.88
C VAL A 153 -13.37 4.41 7.57
N ASN A 154 -12.91 4.22 6.33
CA ASN A 154 -11.60 4.71 5.89
C ASN A 154 -11.45 6.22 6.07
N GLU A 155 -12.49 6.99 5.74
CA GLU A 155 -12.45 8.45 5.92
C GLU A 155 -12.40 8.85 7.41
N ARG A 156 -13.11 8.15 8.30
CA ARG A 156 -13.01 8.37 9.75
C ARG A 156 -11.59 8.06 10.28
N ILE A 157 -10.97 6.99 9.81
CA ILE A 157 -9.58 6.64 10.14
C ILE A 157 -8.62 7.73 9.65
N ASN A 158 -8.78 8.19 8.41
CA ASN A 158 -7.99 9.29 7.84
C ASN A 158 -8.15 10.60 8.61
N ASP A 159 -9.37 10.94 9.04
CA ASP A 159 -9.67 12.13 9.83
C ASP A 159 -9.07 12.08 11.23
N ARG A 160 -9.12 10.92 11.86
CA ARG A 160 -8.52 10.68 13.18
C ARG A 160 -7.00 10.77 13.09
N GLY A 161 -6.41 10.10 12.11
CA GLY A 161 -4.98 10.00 11.90
C GLY A 161 -4.24 9.35 13.07
N VAL A 162 -2.94 9.30 13.01
CA VAL A 162 -2.05 8.71 14.03
C VAL A 162 -1.09 9.75 14.57
N ARG A 163 -0.80 9.72 15.85
CA ARG A 163 0.16 10.63 16.49
C ARG A 163 1.59 10.25 16.11
N ILE A 164 2.41 11.27 15.87
CA ILE A 164 3.81 11.14 15.47
C ILE A 164 4.71 11.63 16.61
N ASP A 165 5.74 10.86 16.93
CA ASP A 165 6.83 11.28 17.81
C ASP A 165 7.73 12.29 17.07
N THR A 166 7.33 13.55 17.10
CA THR A 166 8.02 14.63 16.37
C THR A 166 9.46 14.86 16.88
N LYS A 167 9.75 14.50 18.14
CA LYS A 167 11.12 14.57 18.67
C LYS A 167 12.00 13.53 18.02
N LEU A 168 11.55 12.27 17.94
CA LEU A 168 12.27 11.20 17.23
C LEU A 168 12.48 11.57 15.76
N VAL A 169 11.41 12.04 15.09
CA VAL A 169 11.46 12.41 13.66
C VAL A 169 12.53 13.49 13.39
N ARG A 170 12.53 14.57 14.18
CA ARG A 170 13.51 15.65 14.00
C ARG A 170 14.93 15.20 14.28
N GLN A 171 15.15 14.44 15.34
CA GLN A 171 16.47 13.92 15.66
C GLN A 171 16.98 12.93 14.61
N ALA A 172 16.11 12.07 14.09
CA ALA A 172 16.48 11.16 12.98
C ALA A 172 16.88 11.92 11.71
N ILE A 173 16.16 13.02 11.37
CA ILE A 173 16.54 13.89 10.24
C ILE A 173 17.88 14.58 10.49
N THR A 174 18.12 15.11 11.70
CA THR A 174 19.39 15.73 12.08
C THR A 174 20.54 14.73 12.00
N CYS A 175 20.35 13.52 12.53
CA CYS A 175 21.34 12.45 12.46
C CYS A 175 21.72 12.10 11.02
N ASP A 176 20.71 11.94 10.14
CA ASP A 176 20.96 11.63 8.73
C ASP A 176 21.73 12.75 8.00
N LEU A 177 21.41 14.01 8.28
CA LEU A 177 22.14 15.14 7.70
C LEU A 177 23.61 15.10 8.07
N LEU A 178 23.93 14.91 9.36
CA LEU A 178 25.31 14.81 9.84
C LEU A 178 26.05 13.63 9.23
N LEU A 179 25.39 12.47 9.16
CA LEU A 179 25.96 11.27 8.53
C LEU A 179 26.16 11.45 7.03
N SER A 180 25.22 12.06 6.33
CA SER A 180 25.33 12.32 4.89
C SER A 180 26.51 13.23 4.56
N ASP A 181 26.73 14.27 5.36
CA ASP A 181 27.86 15.18 5.20
C ASP A 181 29.19 14.43 5.47
N ALA A 182 29.28 13.65 6.55
CA ALA A 182 30.46 12.84 6.86
C ALA A 182 30.77 11.80 5.79
N MET A 183 29.75 11.09 5.31
CA MET A 183 29.89 10.10 4.22
C MET A 183 30.31 10.76 2.91
N THR A 184 29.75 11.93 2.59
CA THR A 184 30.11 12.67 1.37
C THR A 184 31.57 13.14 1.42
N THR A 185 32.04 13.64 2.58
CA THR A 185 33.41 14.00 2.80
C THR A 185 34.35 12.81 2.63
N LYS A 186 34.04 11.68 3.27
CA LYS A 186 34.82 10.45 3.14
C LYS A 186 34.83 9.91 1.68
N ALA A 187 33.71 9.97 0.99
CA ALA A 187 33.63 9.57 -0.41
C ALA A 187 34.47 10.51 -1.32
N TYR A 188 34.49 11.81 -1.03
CA TYR A 188 35.37 12.77 -1.72
C TYR A 188 36.84 12.46 -1.47
N GLU A 189 37.21 12.20 -0.22
CA GLU A 189 38.61 11.85 0.15
C GLU A 189 39.11 10.59 -0.55
N LEU A 190 38.21 9.57 -0.70
CA LEU A 190 38.53 8.32 -1.40
C LEU A 190 38.60 8.46 -2.91
N THR A 191 37.77 9.30 -3.50
CA THR A 191 37.58 9.29 -4.97
C THR A 191 38.06 10.54 -5.68
N GLY A 192 38.18 11.67 -4.96
CA GLY A 192 38.44 12.99 -5.55
C GLY A 192 37.30 13.54 -6.41
N LEU A 193 36.14 12.88 -6.42
CA LEU A 193 34.99 13.26 -7.26
C LEU A 193 34.27 14.47 -6.68
N GLU A 194 33.98 15.47 -7.51
CA GLU A 194 33.20 16.65 -7.10
C GLU A 194 31.81 16.27 -6.56
N ASN A 195 31.18 15.26 -7.14
CA ASN A 195 29.91 14.71 -6.66
C ASN A 195 29.96 13.17 -6.60
N PRO A 196 30.42 12.58 -5.48
CA PRO A 196 30.48 11.13 -5.31
C PRO A 196 29.12 10.42 -5.40
N ASN A 197 28.01 11.16 -5.28
CA ASN A 197 26.65 10.64 -5.47
C ASN A 197 26.24 10.53 -6.95
N SER A 198 26.95 11.17 -7.86
CA SER A 198 26.66 11.09 -9.28
C SER A 198 26.96 9.70 -9.84
N VAL A 199 25.92 9.04 -10.35
CA VAL A 199 26.05 7.71 -10.97
C VAL A 199 27.05 7.72 -12.11
N SER A 200 27.07 8.75 -12.95
CA SER A 200 28.01 8.86 -14.06
C SER A 200 29.44 9.03 -13.60
N GLN A 201 29.73 9.97 -12.67
CA GLN A 201 31.09 10.20 -12.17
C GLN A 201 31.63 8.96 -11.45
N LEU A 202 30.82 8.32 -10.61
CA LEU A 202 31.25 7.12 -9.90
C LEU A 202 31.51 5.92 -10.84
N LYS A 203 30.71 5.76 -11.89
CA LYS A 203 30.98 4.73 -12.90
C LYS A 203 32.29 4.96 -13.62
N THR A 204 32.55 6.19 -14.09
CA THR A 204 33.84 6.54 -14.73
C THR A 204 35.00 6.23 -13.80
N TRP A 205 34.93 6.60 -12.53
CA TRP A 205 35.97 6.33 -11.54
C TRP A 205 36.21 4.83 -11.28
N LEU A 206 35.14 3.99 -11.32
CA LEU A 206 35.24 2.54 -11.22
C LEU A 206 35.80 1.92 -12.51
N ASP A 207 35.38 2.39 -13.68
CA ASP A 207 35.88 1.93 -14.98
C ASP A 207 37.39 2.20 -15.14
N GLU A 208 37.89 3.34 -14.66
CA GLU A 208 39.33 3.68 -14.61
C GLU A 208 40.15 2.70 -13.74
N ARG A 209 39.51 2.01 -12.81
CA ARG A 209 40.09 0.96 -11.93
C ARG A 209 39.83 -0.46 -12.47
N GLY A 210 39.29 -0.59 -13.68
CA GLY A 210 38.97 -1.88 -14.31
C GLY A 210 37.71 -2.55 -13.73
N ILE A 211 36.87 -1.82 -12.98
CA ILE A 211 35.62 -2.33 -12.39
C ILE A 211 34.46 -1.78 -13.20
N SER A 212 33.97 -2.57 -14.15
CA SER A 212 32.84 -2.17 -15.00
C SER A 212 31.52 -2.61 -14.41
N MET A 213 30.56 -1.70 -14.35
CA MET A 213 29.21 -1.94 -13.80
C MET A 213 28.12 -1.32 -14.67
N ASP A 214 27.14 -2.12 -15.11
CA ASP A 214 26.00 -1.62 -15.89
C ASP A 214 25.14 -0.66 -15.10
N THR A 215 24.89 -0.96 -13.84
CA THR A 215 24.11 -0.12 -12.91
C THR A 215 24.69 -0.11 -11.51
N LEU A 216 24.51 1.01 -10.79
CA LEU A 216 24.87 1.13 -9.37
C LEU A 216 23.67 0.85 -8.45
N GLY A 217 22.78 -0.06 -8.86
CA GLY A 217 21.67 -0.53 -8.03
C GLY A 217 22.15 -1.43 -6.88
N LYS A 218 21.36 -1.50 -5.80
CA LYS A 218 21.75 -2.23 -4.57
C LYS A 218 22.22 -3.67 -4.86
N LYS A 219 21.54 -4.41 -5.73
CA LYS A 219 21.89 -5.79 -6.07
C LYS A 219 23.27 -5.88 -6.70
N ASN A 220 23.50 -5.13 -7.78
CA ASN A 220 24.76 -5.15 -8.53
C ASN A 220 25.93 -4.67 -7.68
N VAL A 221 25.72 -3.63 -6.84
CA VAL A 221 26.76 -3.15 -5.92
C VAL A 221 27.09 -4.21 -4.86
N THR A 222 26.11 -4.92 -4.31
CA THR A 222 26.34 -5.97 -3.32
C THR A 222 27.08 -7.18 -3.95
N GLU A 223 26.71 -7.58 -5.16
CA GLU A 223 27.39 -8.64 -5.94
C GLU A 223 28.86 -8.25 -6.20
N MET A 224 29.10 -7.02 -6.68
CA MET A 224 30.46 -6.52 -6.95
C MET A 224 31.33 -6.46 -5.69
N ILE A 225 30.78 -6.01 -4.55
CA ILE A 225 31.51 -6.05 -3.25
C ILE A 225 31.94 -7.50 -2.93
N GLY A 226 31.04 -8.48 -3.13
CA GLY A 226 31.35 -9.90 -2.90
C GLY A 226 32.41 -10.46 -3.86
N GLU A 227 32.51 -9.97 -5.09
CA GLU A 227 33.54 -10.33 -6.06
C GLU A 227 34.90 -9.70 -5.70
N LEU A 228 34.92 -8.43 -5.32
CA LEU A 228 36.13 -7.74 -4.88
C LEU A 228 36.71 -8.34 -3.61
N ASP A 229 35.87 -8.73 -2.65
CA ASP A 229 36.26 -9.36 -1.41
C ASP A 229 36.97 -10.73 -1.65
N LYS A 230 36.43 -11.54 -2.59
CA LYS A 230 37.02 -12.84 -2.96
C LYS A 230 38.35 -12.71 -3.70
N ASN A 231 38.51 -11.67 -4.52
CA ASN A 231 39.65 -11.49 -5.41
C ASN A 231 40.77 -10.65 -4.78
N GLY A 232 40.55 -10.04 -3.60
CA GLY A 232 41.53 -9.22 -2.89
C GLY A 232 41.96 -7.94 -3.65
N VAL A 233 41.10 -7.43 -4.56
CA VAL A 233 41.41 -6.32 -5.45
C VAL A 233 40.73 -5.03 -4.97
N ASP A 234 41.51 -3.93 -4.96
CA ASP A 234 41.10 -2.53 -4.74
C ASP A 234 40.21 -2.27 -3.51
N ALA A 235 40.87 -2.11 -2.34
CA ALA A 235 40.20 -1.80 -1.07
C ALA A 235 39.43 -0.45 -1.12
N GLU A 236 39.93 0.55 -1.86
CA GLU A 236 39.30 1.87 -1.99
C GLU A 236 37.96 1.76 -2.77
N ALA A 237 37.95 0.99 -3.86
CA ALA A 237 36.75 0.74 -4.62
C ALA A 237 35.70 -0.01 -3.80
N MET A 238 36.12 -1.00 -3.01
CA MET A 238 35.25 -1.73 -2.10
C MET A 238 34.66 -0.81 -1.03
N ASP A 239 35.47 0.04 -0.42
CA ASP A 239 35.02 1.00 0.61
C ASP A 239 34.08 2.05 0.00
N MET A 240 34.37 2.55 -1.21
CA MET A 240 33.47 3.46 -1.92
C MET A 240 32.13 2.81 -2.25
N LEU A 241 32.12 1.55 -2.70
CA LEU A 241 30.88 0.81 -2.97
C LEU A 241 30.07 0.54 -1.69
N LYS A 242 30.72 0.24 -0.56
CA LYS A 242 30.08 0.14 0.77
C LYS A 242 29.46 1.49 1.18
N LEU A 243 30.19 2.59 1.04
CA LEU A 243 29.68 3.95 1.27
C LEU A 243 28.47 4.23 0.37
N ARG A 244 28.54 3.88 -0.91
CA ARG A 244 27.45 4.06 -1.86
C ARG A 244 26.16 3.36 -1.41
N LEU A 245 26.24 2.15 -0.88
CA LEU A 245 25.08 1.43 -0.32
C LEU A 245 24.49 2.17 0.88
N GLN A 246 25.30 2.75 1.73
CA GLN A 246 24.83 3.51 2.90
C GLN A 246 24.19 4.84 2.48
N MET A 247 24.83 5.60 1.60
CA MET A 247 24.32 6.87 1.05
C MET A 247 23.03 6.71 0.22
N ALA A 248 22.85 5.55 -0.42
CA ALA A 248 21.64 5.25 -1.22
C ALA A 248 20.41 4.91 -0.35
N LYS A 249 20.56 4.73 0.97
CA LYS A 249 19.42 4.46 1.86
C LYS A 249 18.47 5.65 1.90
N SER A 250 17.28 5.48 1.37
CA SER A 250 16.26 6.53 1.27
C SER A 250 15.28 6.56 2.46
N SER A 251 15.58 5.82 3.53
CA SER A 251 14.69 5.65 4.70
C SER A 251 14.34 6.97 5.38
N VAL A 252 15.27 7.92 5.43
CA VAL A 252 15.05 9.25 6.03
C VAL A 252 13.98 10.08 5.31
N LYS A 253 13.75 9.84 4.01
CA LYS A 253 12.62 10.46 3.28
C LYS A 253 11.28 10.18 3.95
N LYS A 254 11.15 9.08 4.72
CA LYS A 254 9.96 8.75 5.48
C LYS A 254 9.78 9.67 6.70
N TYR A 255 10.86 10.00 7.41
CA TYR A 255 10.83 10.99 8.50
C TYR A 255 10.47 12.38 7.97
N GLN A 256 11.08 12.80 6.86
CA GLN A 256 10.75 14.07 6.21
C GLN A 256 9.28 14.10 5.72
N ALA A 257 8.76 12.97 5.22
CA ALA A 257 7.36 12.86 4.84
C ALA A 257 6.45 12.97 6.08
N ALA A 258 6.81 12.33 7.19
CA ALA A 258 6.09 12.44 8.45
C ALA A 258 6.08 13.89 8.96
N GLU A 259 7.24 14.56 9.00
CA GLU A 259 7.35 15.96 9.43
C GLU A 259 6.44 16.90 8.61
N ARG A 260 6.40 16.70 7.28
CA ARG A 260 5.56 17.53 6.39
C ARG A 260 4.06 17.29 6.55
N CYS A 261 3.63 16.11 6.98
CA CYS A 261 2.20 15.79 7.09
C CYS A 261 1.65 15.83 8.51
N VAL A 262 2.49 16.10 9.52
CA VAL A 262 2.03 16.31 10.89
C VAL A 262 1.23 17.60 10.99
N CYS A 263 0.00 17.47 11.52
CA CYS A 263 -0.87 18.59 11.83
C CYS A 263 -0.50 19.26 13.17
N PRO A 264 -1.00 20.47 13.47
CA PRO A 264 -0.67 21.19 14.70
C PRO A 264 -0.94 20.42 16.01
N ASP A 265 -1.85 19.45 15.99
CA ASP A 265 -2.15 18.57 17.13
C ASP A 265 -1.21 17.36 17.25
N GLY A 266 -0.16 17.29 16.44
CA GLY A 266 0.83 16.22 16.43
C GLY A 266 0.39 14.94 15.71
N ARG A 267 -0.74 14.95 14.99
CA ARG A 267 -1.23 13.76 14.25
C ARG A 267 -0.98 13.89 12.75
N ALA A 268 -0.60 12.81 12.11
CA ALA A 268 -0.57 12.68 10.66
C ALA A 268 -1.91 12.12 10.17
N ARG A 269 -2.47 12.74 9.11
CA ARG A 269 -3.80 12.44 8.58
C ARG A 269 -3.77 12.16 7.08
N GLY A 270 -4.87 11.57 6.55
CA GLY A 270 -4.98 11.30 5.11
C GLY A 270 -3.95 10.28 4.62
N LEU A 271 -3.67 9.25 5.42
CA LEU A 271 -2.60 8.29 5.17
C LEU A 271 -3.03 7.13 4.26
N PHE A 272 -4.34 6.97 4.01
CA PHE A 272 -4.89 5.81 3.30
C PHE A 272 -5.76 6.21 2.13
N GLN A 273 -5.57 5.52 1.01
CA GLN A 273 -6.40 5.61 -0.18
C GLN A 273 -7.31 4.39 -0.25
N PHE A 274 -8.61 4.62 -0.17
CA PHE A 274 -9.62 3.60 -0.44
C PHE A 274 -9.56 3.18 -1.93
N TYR A 275 -9.58 1.89 -2.23
CA TYR A 275 -9.39 1.34 -3.57
C TYR A 275 -8.06 1.76 -4.23
N GLY A 276 -7.00 1.98 -3.44
CA GLY A 276 -5.70 2.40 -3.97
C GLY A 276 -5.08 1.43 -4.97
N ALA A 277 -5.32 0.12 -4.80
CA ALA A 277 -5.09 -0.90 -5.81
C ALA A 277 -6.43 -1.24 -6.50
N SER A 278 -6.78 -0.51 -7.54
CA SER A 278 -8.10 -0.56 -8.18
C SER A 278 -8.51 -1.97 -8.64
N ARG A 279 -7.55 -2.83 -9.03
CA ARG A 279 -7.86 -4.19 -9.51
C ARG A 279 -8.51 -5.05 -8.43
N THR A 280 -7.94 -5.08 -7.23
CA THR A 280 -8.41 -5.92 -6.11
C THR A 280 -9.23 -5.14 -5.07
N GLY A 281 -9.17 -3.81 -5.11
CA GLY A 281 -9.79 -2.93 -4.13
C GLY A 281 -8.99 -2.77 -2.84
N ARG A 282 -7.74 -3.26 -2.78
CA ARG A 282 -6.86 -3.08 -1.62
C ARG A 282 -6.62 -1.61 -1.35
N TYR A 283 -6.44 -1.28 -0.07
CA TYR A 283 -6.01 0.04 0.35
C TYR A 283 -4.56 0.30 -0.06
N SER A 284 -4.21 1.56 -0.33
CA SER A 284 -2.81 1.96 -0.49
C SER A 284 -2.43 3.09 0.44
N GLY A 285 -1.13 3.16 0.78
CA GLY A 285 -0.60 4.24 1.61
C GLY A 285 -0.44 5.54 0.83
N ARG A 286 -0.69 6.64 1.50
CA ARG A 286 -0.38 8.01 1.05
C ARG A 286 0.64 8.65 1.99
N ASN A 287 1.27 9.73 1.54
CA ASN A 287 2.23 10.52 2.34
C ASN A 287 3.39 9.67 2.88
N ILE A 288 3.29 9.18 4.09
CA ILE A 288 4.29 8.33 4.73
C ILE A 288 4.36 6.94 4.08
N GLN A 289 3.26 6.46 3.49
CA GLN A 289 3.11 5.11 2.90
C GLN A 289 3.46 4.00 3.90
N LEU A 290 2.62 3.85 4.93
CA LEU A 290 2.86 2.94 6.06
C LEU A 290 3.07 1.48 5.63
N GLN A 291 2.44 1.04 4.52
CA GLN A 291 2.58 -0.31 3.97
C GLN A 291 4.01 -0.66 3.54
N ASN A 292 4.85 0.36 3.27
CA ASN A 292 6.20 0.20 2.74
C ASN A 292 7.26 0.62 3.77
N LEU A 293 6.98 0.51 5.06
CA LEU A 293 7.96 0.78 6.11
C LEU A 293 8.81 -0.48 6.36
N PRO A 294 10.12 -0.34 6.60
CA PRO A 294 11.00 -1.45 6.95
C PRO A 294 10.54 -2.17 8.22
N GLN A 295 10.86 -3.45 8.33
CA GLN A 295 10.67 -4.23 9.56
C GLN A 295 11.74 -3.88 10.60
N ASN A 296 11.47 -4.23 11.86
CA ASN A 296 12.39 -4.03 12.98
C ASN A 296 13.08 -5.37 13.28
N HIS A 297 14.41 -5.37 13.37
CA HIS A 297 15.22 -6.56 13.66
C HIS A 297 16.20 -6.31 14.81
N ILE A 298 16.26 -5.07 15.33
CA ILE A 298 17.10 -4.70 16.48
C ILE A 298 16.43 -5.23 17.74
N SER A 299 17.14 -6.07 18.50
CA SER A 299 16.63 -6.64 19.77
C SER A 299 16.48 -5.59 20.87
N THR A 300 17.29 -4.51 20.83
CA THR A 300 17.30 -3.38 21.78
C THR A 300 16.66 -2.14 21.15
N LEU A 301 15.43 -2.30 20.66
CA LEU A 301 14.73 -1.24 19.90
C LEU A 301 14.43 0.00 20.74
N ASP A 302 14.10 -0.18 22.03
CA ASP A 302 13.81 0.93 22.97
C ASP A 302 15.05 1.77 23.27
N GLU A 303 16.20 1.13 23.45
CA GLU A 303 17.49 1.77 23.67
C GLU A 303 17.92 2.58 22.44
N ALA A 304 17.87 1.95 21.26
CA ALA A 304 18.19 2.62 19.99
C ALA A 304 17.29 3.85 19.78
N ARG A 305 16.01 3.71 20.03
CA ARG A 305 15.01 4.79 19.95
C ARG A 305 15.32 5.92 20.94
N THR A 306 15.69 5.58 22.15
CA THR A 306 16.05 6.55 23.20
C THR A 306 17.31 7.31 22.85
N LEU A 307 18.37 6.65 22.42
CA LEU A 307 19.63 7.27 22.02
C LEU A 307 19.42 8.26 20.87
N VAL A 308 18.68 7.89 19.83
CA VAL A 308 18.36 8.79 18.72
C VAL A 308 17.54 9.99 19.21
N LYS A 309 16.53 9.79 20.06
CA LYS A 309 15.73 10.90 20.64
C LYS A 309 16.53 11.86 21.50
N MET A 310 17.59 11.39 22.14
CA MET A 310 18.50 12.20 22.96
C MET A 310 19.54 12.92 22.12
N GLY A 311 19.76 12.54 20.86
CA GLY A 311 20.79 13.08 19.99
C GLY A 311 22.18 12.47 20.25
N CYS A 312 22.23 11.30 20.90
CA CYS A 312 23.50 10.60 21.20
C CYS A 312 23.95 9.75 20.00
N PHE A 313 24.20 10.38 18.85
CA PHE A 313 24.44 9.68 17.57
C PHE A 313 25.74 8.89 17.54
N ASP A 314 26.80 9.40 18.22
CA ASP A 314 28.07 8.67 18.35
C ASP A 314 27.91 7.36 19.13
N MET A 315 27.03 7.33 20.13
CA MET A 315 26.68 6.11 20.85
C MET A 315 25.91 5.13 19.97
N VAL A 316 25.01 5.63 19.12
CA VAL A 316 24.28 4.78 18.15
C VAL A 316 25.27 4.10 17.20
N GLU A 317 26.24 4.85 16.64
CA GLU A 317 27.26 4.29 15.76
C GLU A 317 28.16 3.29 16.51
N SER A 318 28.62 3.64 17.74
CA SER A 318 29.48 2.77 18.53
C SER A 318 28.84 1.45 18.94
N ILE A 319 27.54 1.44 19.24
CA ILE A 319 26.81 0.24 19.69
C ILE A 319 26.36 -0.62 18.51
N TYR A 320 25.85 0.01 17.44
CA TYR A 320 25.17 -0.69 16.35
C TYR A 320 26.00 -0.77 15.06
N GLY A 321 27.06 0.03 14.91
CA GLY A 321 27.98 0.02 13.77
C GLY A 321 27.40 0.41 12.41
N ASN A 322 26.09 0.71 12.32
CA ASN A 322 25.41 1.08 11.10
C ASN A 322 24.20 1.99 11.38
N THR A 323 24.46 3.23 11.70
CA THR A 323 23.43 4.21 12.06
C THR A 323 22.34 4.38 10.98
N PRO A 324 22.62 4.41 9.66
CA PRO A 324 21.56 4.45 8.65
C PRO A 324 20.60 3.25 8.71
N ASP A 325 21.07 2.09 9.12
CA ASP A 325 20.22 0.92 9.30
C ASP A 325 19.35 1.05 10.55
N VAL A 326 19.92 1.51 11.65
CA VAL A 326 19.17 1.82 12.88
C VAL A 326 18.05 2.82 12.59
N LEU A 327 18.35 3.94 11.92
CA LEU A 327 17.35 4.93 11.54
C LEU A 327 16.25 4.31 10.67
N SER A 328 16.60 3.41 9.75
CA SER A 328 15.62 2.68 8.92
C SER A 328 14.68 1.83 9.78
N GLN A 329 15.21 1.09 10.72
CA GLN A 329 14.44 0.22 11.61
C GLN A 329 13.58 0.99 12.63
N LEU A 330 13.96 2.21 13.00
CA LEU A 330 13.19 3.05 13.92
C LEU A 330 11.99 3.76 13.26
N ILE A 331 11.83 3.71 11.94
CA ILE A 331 10.77 4.47 11.23
C ILE A 331 9.37 4.13 11.78
N ARG A 332 9.05 2.85 11.99
CA ARG A 332 7.74 2.43 12.52
C ARG A 332 7.49 3.02 13.91
N THR A 333 8.51 3.11 14.74
CA THR A 333 8.41 3.57 16.13
C THR A 333 8.10 5.06 16.28
N MET A 334 8.09 5.82 15.16
CA MET A 334 7.60 7.20 15.20
C MET A 334 6.08 7.30 15.38
N LEU A 335 5.34 6.22 15.10
CA LEU A 335 3.90 6.15 15.34
C LEU A 335 3.68 5.82 16.82
N ILE A 336 3.02 6.73 17.54
CA ILE A 336 2.78 6.62 18.98
C ILE A 336 1.29 6.87 19.30
N PRO A 337 0.74 6.26 20.37
CA PRO A 337 -0.60 6.59 20.83
C PRO A 337 -0.64 7.97 21.50
N ARG A 338 -1.83 8.50 21.70
CA ARG A 338 -2.04 9.69 22.56
C ARG A 338 -1.73 9.36 24.01
N ASN A 339 -1.49 10.40 24.81
CA ASN A 339 -1.23 10.24 26.25
C ASN A 339 -2.39 9.50 26.93
N GLY A 340 -2.08 8.57 27.82
CA GLY A 340 -3.05 7.71 28.52
C GLY A 340 -3.63 6.57 27.69
N CYS A 341 -3.15 6.39 26.45
CA CYS A 341 -3.51 5.28 25.57
C CYS A 341 -2.29 4.41 25.24
N GLU A 342 -2.60 3.22 24.75
CA GLU A 342 -1.66 2.26 24.15
C GLU A 342 -2.12 1.90 22.76
N PHE A 343 -1.22 1.39 21.92
CA PHE A 343 -1.61 0.69 20.71
C PHE A 343 -1.96 -0.76 21.03
N ILE A 344 -3.03 -1.23 20.42
CA ILE A 344 -3.32 -2.66 20.29
C ILE A 344 -3.26 -2.91 18.78
N VAL A 345 -2.30 -3.73 18.39
CA VAL A 345 -2.07 -4.11 17.00
C VAL A 345 -2.58 -5.51 16.81
N ALA A 346 -3.40 -5.75 15.80
CA ALA A 346 -3.89 -7.08 15.45
C ALA A 346 -3.71 -7.33 13.95
N ASP A 347 -3.17 -8.48 13.59
CA ASP A 347 -2.80 -8.89 12.23
C ASP A 347 -3.46 -10.24 11.90
N PHE A 348 -4.04 -10.36 10.72
CA PHE A 348 -4.56 -11.65 10.26
C PHE A 348 -3.42 -12.63 10.00
N SER A 349 -3.51 -13.82 10.55
CA SER A 349 -2.51 -14.87 10.35
C SER A 349 -2.69 -15.53 8.97
N ALA A 350 -1.75 -15.31 8.05
CA ALA A 350 -1.68 -15.93 6.72
C ALA A 350 -3.00 -15.85 5.92
N ILE A 351 -3.64 -14.69 5.89
CA ILE A 351 -4.99 -14.51 5.33
C ILE A 351 -5.11 -14.98 3.88
N GLU A 352 -4.14 -14.66 3.01
CA GLU A 352 -4.19 -15.06 1.61
C GLU A 352 -4.12 -16.58 1.43
N ALA A 353 -3.30 -17.29 2.22
CA ALA A 353 -3.22 -18.75 2.17
C ALA A 353 -4.53 -19.40 2.66
N ARG A 354 -5.16 -18.84 3.71
CA ARG A 354 -6.46 -19.29 4.21
C ARG A 354 -7.56 -19.10 3.16
N VAL A 355 -7.61 -17.93 2.55
CA VAL A 355 -8.60 -17.60 1.51
C VAL A 355 -8.41 -18.49 0.29
N LEU A 356 -7.18 -18.66 -0.20
CA LEU A 356 -6.88 -19.52 -1.35
C LEU A 356 -7.32 -20.97 -1.11
N ALA A 357 -6.96 -21.54 0.04
CA ALA A 357 -7.37 -22.90 0.40
C ALA A 357 -8.90 -23.04 0.52
N TRP A 358 -9.57 -22.01 1.04
CA TRP A 358 -11.02 -21.98 1.20
C TRP A 358 -11.74 -21.85 -0.15
N GLU A 359 -11.22 -21.02 -1.08
CA GLU A 359 -11.74 -20.90 -2.44
C GLU A 359 -11.61 -22.22 -3.22
N ALA A 360 -10.44 -22.85 -3.12
CA ALA A 360 -10.12 -24.09 -3.85
C ALA A 360 -10.72 -25.36 -3.20
N GLY A 361 -11.10 -25.30 -1.92
CA GLY A 361 -11.50 -26.48 -1.15
C GLY A 361 -10.32 -27.41 -0.81
N GLU A 362 -9.12 -26.87 -0.57
CA GLU A 362 -7.94 -27.63 -0.17
C GLU A 362 -8.03 -27.99 1.32
N GLN A 363 -8.66 -29.13 1.59
CA GLN A 363 -9.13 -29.48 2.94
C GLN A 363 -8.00 -29.64 3.95
N TRP A 364 -6.88 -30.27 3.57
CA TRP A 364 -5.78 -30.48 4.51
C TRP A 364 -5.16 -29.16 5.01
N VAL A 365 -5.12 -28.11 4.14
CA VAL A 365 -4.66 -26.77 4.52
C VAL A 365 -5.63 -26.13 5.50
N LEU A 366 -6.94 -26.27 5.24
CA LEU A 366 -7.98 -25.75 6.14
C LEU A 366 -7.94 -26.43 7.50
N ASP A 367 -7.69 -27.74 7.54
CA ASP A 367 -7.59 -28.51 8.78
C ASP A 367 -6.32 -28.15 9.55
N ALA A 368 -5.18 -27.98 8.88
CA ALA A 368 -3.95 -27.48 9.49
C ALA A 368 -4.18 -26.12 10.17
N PHE A 369 -4.90 -25.20 9.52
CA PHE A 369 -5.25 -23.92 10.12
C PHE A 369 -6.21 -24.04 11.31
N LYS A 370 -7.21 -24.93 11.26
CA LYS A 370 -8.14 -25.17 12.39
C LYS A 370 -7.41 -25.75 13.60
N ASN A 371 -6.42 -26.60 13.36
CA ASN A 371 -5.61 -27.22 14.40
C ASN A 371 -4.51 -26.28 14.95
N GLY A 372 -4.34 -25.08 14.38
CA GLY A 372 -3.31 -24.13 14.81
C GLY A 372 -1.89 -24.54 14.42
N GLU A 373 -1.73 -25.38 13.39
CA GLU A 373 -0.44 -25.84 12.92
C GLU A 373 0.36 -24.75 12.21
N ASP A 374 1.70 -24.85 12.25
CA ASP A 374 2.56 -23.99 11.40
C ASP A 374 2.40 -24.42 9.94
N LEU A 375 1.74 -23.58 9.13
CA LEU A 375 1.46 -23.90 7.72
C LEU A 375 2.72 -24.30 6.94
N TYR A 376 3.86 -23.68 7.21
CA TYR A 376 5.09 -23.97 6.48
C TYR A 376 5.67 -25.35 6.84
N CYS A 377 5.52 -25.75 8.10
CA CYS A 377 5.83 -27.12 8.53
C CYS A 377 4.86 -28.13 7.92
N ALA A 378 3.56 -27.84 7.98
CA ALA A 378 2.53 -28.69 7.40
C ALA A 378 2.73 -28.86 5.88
N THR A 379 3.00 -27.76 5.15
CA THR A 379 3.31 -27.80 3.72
C THR A 379 4.55 -28.65 3.43
N ALA A 380 5.64 -28.46 4.16
CA ALA A 380 6.85 -29.27 3.99
C ALA A 380 6.59 -30.74 4.30
N SER A 381 5.79 -31.04 5.33
CA SER A 381 5.41 -32.43 5.64
C SER A 381 4.63 -33.09 4.51
N GLN A 382 3.72 -32.36 3.88
CA GLN A 382 2.95 -32.87 2.72
C GLN A 382 3.83 -33.03 1.48
N MET A 383 4.73 -32.06 1.20
CA MET A 383 5.62 -32.10 0.04
C MET A 383 6.61 -33.25 0.09
N PHE A 384 7.17 -33.52 1.27
CA PHE A 384 8.29 -34.49 1.42
C PHE A 384 7.88 -35.80 2.10
N HIS A 385 6.59 -35.95 2.47
CA HIS A 385 6.03 -37.13 3.15
C HIS A 385 6.77 -37.53 4.43
N VAL A 386 7.28 -36.55 5.17
CA VAL A 386 7.98 -36.73 6.44
C VAL A 386 7.45 -35.70 7.47
N PRO A 387 7.46 -36.05 8.77
CA PRO A 387 7.06 -35.08 9.79
C PRO A 387 8.08 -33.93 9.87
N VAL A 388 7.59 -32.68 9.85
CA VAL A 388 8.40 -31.46 9.96
C VAL A 388 7.96 -30.66 11.16
N VAL A 389 8.88 -30.36 12.07
CA VAL A 389 8.64 -29.57 13.29
C VAL A 389 9.59 -28.39 13.34
N LYS A 390 9.08 -27.18 13.59
CA LYS A 390 9.78 -25.89 13.48
C LYS A 390 11.17 -25.85 14.17
N HIS A 391 11.31 -26.49 15.33
CA HIS A 391 12.54 -26.55 16.11
C HIS A 391 12.86 -28.00 16.49
N GLY A 392 12.59 -28.96 15.59
CA GLY A 392 12.72 -30.39 15.83
C GLY A 392 13.02 -31.17 14.55
N ILE A 393 12.40 -32.35 14.42
CA ILE A 393 12.62 -33.30 13.32
C ILE A 393 12.38 -32.61 11.98
N ASN A 394 13.37 -32.70 11.06
CA ASN A 394 13.33 -32.16 9.69
C ASN A 394 13.00 -30.62 9.63
N GLY A 395 13.35 -29.86 10.67
CA GLY A 395 13.01 -28.46 10.78
C GLY A 395 13.60 -27.57 9.67
N ASP A 396 14.69 -27.99 9.04
CA ASP A 396 15.31 -27.38 7.86
C ASP A 396 14.37 -27.35 6.65
N LEU A 397 13.53 -28.37 6.47
CA LEU A 397 12.55 -28.44 5.38
C LEU A 397 11.44 -27.38 5.48
N ARG A 398 11.21 -26.85 6.69
CA ARG A 398 10.24 -25.77 6.88
C ARG A 398 10.50 -24.58 5.96
N GLN A 399 11.79 -24.27 5.69
CA GLN A 399 12.18 -23.17 4.82
C GLN A 399 11.75 -23.43 3.36
N LYS A 400 11.90 -24.68 2.88
CA LYS A 400 11.40 -25.09 1.56
C LYS A 400 9.87 -24.98 1.48
N GLY A 401 9.16 -25.42 2.51
CA GLY A 401 7.70 -25.26 2.62
C GLY A 401 7.25 -23.79 2.63
N LYS A 402 7.99 -22.91 3.32
CA LYS A 402 7.70 -21.46 3.33
C LYS A 402 7.80 -20.83 1.94
N ILE A 403 8.90 -21.09 1.23
CA ILE A 403 9.15 -20.53 -0.10
C ILE A 403 8.11 -21.07 -1.10
N ALA A 404 7.83 -22.37 -1.06
CA ALA A 404 6.84 -23.00 -1.91
C ALA A 404 5.44 -22.41 -1.68
N THR A 405 5.01 -22.30 -0.43
CA THR A 405 3.71 -21.70 -0.08
C THR A 405 3.55 -20.28 -0.62
N LEU A 406 4.59 -19.44 -0.48
CA LEU A 406 4.55 -18.05 -0.90
C LEU A 406 4.58 -17.86 -2.43
N ALA A 407 5.32 -18.74 -3.14
CA ALA A 407 5.55 -18.61 -4.57
C ALA A 407 4.54 -19.38 -5.44
N CYS A 408 4.15 -20.59 -5.03
CA CYS A 408 3.38 -21.49 -5.89
C CYS A 408 1.88 -21.25 -5.87
N GLY A 409 1.32 -20.60 -4.85
CA GLY A 409 -0.12 -20.46 -4.66
C GLY A 409 -0.88 -19.90 -5.88
N TYR A 410 -0.24 -19.10 -6.71
CA TYR A 410 -0.80 -18.47 -7.90
C TYR A 410 -0.16 -18.95 -9.21
N GLY A 411 0.28 -20.20 -9.25
CA GLY A 411 0.88 -20.81 -10.43
C GLY A 411 2.32 -20.35 -10.71
N GLY A 412 3.04 -19.92 -9.67
CA GLY A 412 4.44 -19.52 -9.78
C GLY A 412 5.34 -20.64 -10.29
N SER A 413 6.42 -20.27 -10.97
CA SER A 413 7.49 -21.14 -11.48
C SER A 413 8.82 -20.82 -10.79
N SER A 414 9.93 -21.46 -11.22
CA SER A 414 11.27 -21.21 -10.65
C SER A 414 11.63 -19.73 -10.56
N GLY A 415 11.26 -18.92 -11.56
CA GLY A 415 11.47 -17.47 -11.51
C GLY A 415 10.73 -16.76 -10.37
N ALA A 416 9.55 -17.25 -9.95
CA ALA A 416 8.85 -16.72 -8.79
C ALA A 416 9.57 -17.07 -7.48
N LEU A 417 10.06 -18.31 -7.34
CA LEU A 417 10.83 -18.72 -6.17
C LEU A 417 12.13 -17.90 -6.06
N ILE A 418 12.85 -17.71 -7.17
CA ILE A 418 14.07 -16.87 -7.20
C ILE A 418 13.76 -15.43 -6.78
N SER A 419 12.69 -14.85 -7.32
CA SER A 419 12.30 -13.47 -6.97
C SER A 419 11.91 -13.29 -5.48
N MET A 420 11.46 -14.38 -4.85
CA MET A 420 11.15 -14.43 -3.41
C MET A 420 12.35 -14.78 -2.52
N GLY A 421 13.54 -14.88 -3.11
CA GLY A 421 14.76 -15.07 -2.34
C GLY A 421 15.16 -16.52 -2.12
N ALA A 422 14.69 -17.47 -2.92
CA ALA A 422 15.03 -18.89 -2.77
C ALA A 422 16.55 -19.14 -2.74
N LEU A 423 17.29 -18.50 -3.65
CA LEU A 423 18.75 -18.65 -3.74
C LEU A 423 19.47 -18.01 -2.53
N GLN A 424 18.99 -16.86 -2.03
CA GLN A 424 19.52 -16.20 -0.83
C GLN A 424 19.25 -17.02 0.45
N MET A 425 18.24 -17.86 0.42
CA MET A 425 17.89 -18.78 1.52
C MET A 425 18.62 -20.13 1.42
N GLY A 426 19.59 -20.26 0.49
CA GLY A 426 20.45 -21.43 0.35
C GLY A 426 19.91 -22.54 -0.54
N LEU A 427 18.80 -22.34 -1.26
CA LEU A 427 18.32 -23.29 -2.26
C LEU A 427 19.12 -23.15 -3.57
N LYS A 428 19.39 -24.25 -4.23
CA LYS A 428 20.01 -24.27 -5.55
C LYS A 428 18.94 -24.14 -6.63
N GLU A 429 19.30 -23.53 -7.75
CA GLU A 429 18.37 -23.35 -8.87
C GLU A 429 17.86 -24.68 -9.43
N GLU A 430 18.68 -25.72 -9.37
CA GLU A 430 18.39 -27.08 -9.81
C GLU A 430 17.32 -27.78 -8.94
N GLU A 431 17.15 -27.38 -7.67
CA GLU A 431 16.16 -27.94 -6.73
C GLU A 431 14.76 -27.31 -6.94
N LEU A 432 14.67 -26.13 -7.58
CA LEU A 432 13.42 -25.38 -7.67
C LEU A 432 12.30 -26.09 -8.43
N PRO A 433 12.55 -26.79 -9.56
CA PRO A 433 11.51 -27.57 -10.24
C PRO A 433 10.90 -28.66 -9.36
N GLU A 434 11.71 -29.43 -8.63
CA GLU A 434 11.24 -30.49 -7.73
C GLU A 434 10.37 -29.91 -6.59
N ILE A 435 10.76 -28.77 -6.01
CA ILE A 435 9.99 -28.07 -4.98
C ILE A 435 8.62 -27.65 -5.52
N ILE A 436 8.56 -27.16 -6.76
CA ILE A 436 7.31 -26.74 -7.39
C ILE A 436 6.39 -27.93 -7.63
N ASP A 437 6.94 -29.02 -8.15
CA ASP A 437 6.15 -30.21 -8.47
C ASP A 437 5.63 -30.88 -7.18
N SER A 438 6.49 -31.03 -6.17
CA SER A 438 6.08 -31.53 -4.84
C SER A 438 4.98 -30.67 -4.21
N TRP A 439 5.08 -29.34 -4.35
CA TRP A 439 4.03 -28.46 -3.83
C TRP A 439 2.71 -28.63 -4.59
N ARG A 440 2.76 -28.78 -5.92
CA ARG A 440 1.57 -28.99 -6.76
C ARG A 440 0.90 -30.33 -6.46
N GLU A 441 1.68 -31.36 -6.25
CA GLU A 441 1.18 -32.68 -5.84
C GLU A 441 0.52 -32.63 -4.46
N ALA A 442 1.09 -31.87 -3.52
CA ALA A 442 0.53 -31.67 -2.19
C ALA A 442 -0.74 -30.81 -2.19
N ASN A 443 -0.97 -29.99 -3.23
CA ASN A 443 -2.10 -29.04 -3.31
C ASN A 443 -2.94 -29.22 -4.60
N PRO A 444 -3.47 -30.43 -4.87
CA PRO A 444 -4.14 -30.72 -6.15
C PRO A 444 -5.41 -29.92 -6.38
N LYS A 445 -6.13 -29.55 -5.30
CA LYS A 445 -7.35 -28.75 -5.42
C LYS A 445 -7.05 -27.30 -5.81
N ILE A 446 -5.94 -26.72 -5.28
CA ILE A 446 -5.50 -25.38 -5.67
C ILE A 446 -5.06 -25.37 -7.14
N VAL A 447 -4.32 -26.39 -7.57
CA VAL A 447 -3.89 -26.53 -8.98
C VAL A 447 -5.08 -26.66 -9.92
N GLN A 448 -6.07 -27.48 -9.57
CA GLN A 448 -7.30 -27.63 -10.34
C GLN A 448 -8.08 -26.33 -10.39
N TYR A 449 -8.17 -25.61 -9.27
CA TYR A 449 -8.90 -24.34 -9.16
C TYR A 449 -8.34 -23.25 -10.11
N TRP A 450 -7.03 -23.18 -10.35
CA TRP A 450 -6.47 -22.24 -11.32
C TRP A 450 -7.09 -22.43 -12.70
N TRP A 451 -7.14 -23.69 -13.18
CA TRP A 451 -7.63 -24.00 -14.51
C TRP A 451 -9.15 -23.82 -14.62
N ASP A 452 -9.86 -24.18 -13.58
CA ASP A 452 -11.31 -24.03 -13.53
C ASP A 452 -11.75 -22.56 -13.53
N VAL A 453 -11.01 -21.69 -12.82
CA VAL A 453 -11.25 -20.25 -12.83
C VAL A 453 -11.00 -19.65 -14.21
N GLU A 454 -9.92 -20.01 -14.89
CA GLU A 454 -9.66 -19.54 -16.26
C GLU A 454 -10.73 -20.02 -17.24
N LYS A 455 -11.11 -21.30 -17.15
CA LYS A 455 -12.16 -21.90 -17.96
C LYS A 455 -13.50 -21.21 -17.74
N ALA A 456 -13.89 -20.97 -16.50
CA ALA A 456 -15.14 -20.28 -16.16
C ALA A 456 -15.15 -18.84 -16.69
N ALA A 457 -14.06 -18.09 -16.55
CA ALA A 457 -13.93 -16.74 -17.09
C ALA A 457 -14.08 -16.72 -18.61
N MET A 458 -13.41 -17.65 -19.31
CA MET A 458 -13.48 -17.78 -20.77
C MET A 458 -14.88 -18.19 -21.24
N GLN A 459 -15.53 -19.10 -20.52
CA GLN A 459 -16.87 -19.58 -20.86
C GLN A 459 -17.91 -18.47 -20.64
N ALA A 460 -17.86 -17.76 -19.52
CA ALA A 460 -18.74 -16.61 -19.28
C ALA A 460 -18.62 -15.56 -20.39
N PHE A 461 -17.39 -15.26 -20.82
CA PHE A 461 -17.17 -14.33 -21.93
C PHE A 461 -17.74 -14.83 -23.26
N LYS A 462 -17.57 -16.12 -23.60
CA LYS A 462 -18.03 -16.70 -24.87
C LYS A 462 -19.55 -16.85 -24.94
N THR A 463 -20.18 -17.28 -23.85
CA THR A 463 -21.61 -17.60 -23.84
C THR A 463 -22.49 -16.42 -23.47
N GLY A 464 -21.91 -15.34 -22.89
CA GLY A 464 -22.66 -14.21 -22.36
C GLY A 464 -23.43 -14.53 -21.08
N GLY A 465 -23.22 -15.73 -20.48
CA GLY A 465 -23.91 -16.20 -19.29
C GLY A 465 -23.09 -16.07 -18.01
N ARG A 466 -23.68 -16.52 -16.90
CA ARG A 466 -23.00 -16.67 -15.62
C ARG A 466 -22.36 -18.06 -15.51
N GLN A 467 -21.16 -18.10 -14.95
CA GLN A 467 -20.42 -19.32 -14.64
C GLN A 467 -20.00 -19.28 -13.16
N ASP A 468 -20.52 -20.20 -12.38
CA ASP A 468 -20.16 -20.34 -10.97
C ASP A 468 -18.99 -21.31 -10.85
N ILE A 469 -18.00 -20.94 -10.02
CA ILE A 469 -16.82 -21.74 -9.72
C ILE A 469 -16.44 -21.60 -8.25
N GLY A 470 -16.68 -22.68 -7.49
CA GLY A 470 -16.46 -22.65 -6.06
C GLY A 470 -17.28 -21.53 -5.40
N ARG A 471 -16.59 -20.55 -4.84
CA ARG A 471 -17.21 -19.44 -4.09
C ARG A 471 -17.28 -18.14 -4.88
N ILE A 472 -16.72 -18.10 -6.08
CA ILE A 472 -16.80 -16.95 -6.99
C ILE A 472 -17.63 -17.29 -8.22
N SER A 473 -18.02 -16.27 -8.98
CA SER A 473 -18.62 -16.49 -10.28
C SER A 473 -18.15 -15.47 -11.30
N PHE A 474 -18.23 -15.83 -12.57
CA PHE A 474 -18.04 -14.91 -13.68
C PHE A 474 -19.35 -14.63 -14.39
N ALA A 475 -19.57 -13.39 -14.80
CA ALA A 475 -20.72 -12.99 -15.61
C ALA A 475 -20.29 -11.96 -16.64
N PHE A 476 -20.76 -12.10 -17.89
CA PHE A 476 -20.50 -11.12 -18.93
C PHE A 476 -21.74 -10.29 -19.19
N SER A 477 -21.62 -8.97 -19.02
CA SER A 477 -22.73 -8.04 -19.29
C SER A 477 -22.19 -6.65 -19.62
N SER A 478 -22.90 -5.93 -20.47
CA SER A 478 -22.58 -4.54 -20.85
C SER A 478 -21.11 -4.34 -21.28
N GLY A 479 -20.54 -5.31 -22.02
CA GLY A 479 -19.16 -5.23 -22.51
C GLY A 479 -18.09 -5.43 -21.45
N THR A 480 -18.47 -5.92 -20.26
CA THR A 480 -17.57 -6.16 -19.12
C THR A 480 -17.70 -7.60 -18.64
N LEU A 481 -16.59 -8.25 -18.41
CA LEU A 481 -16.55 -9.50 -17.68
C LEU A 481 -16.38 -9.17 -16.19
N TRP A 482 -17.34 -9.61 -15.41
CA TRP A 482 -17.39 -9.42 -13.96
C TRP A 482 -16.96 -10.69 -13.24
N MET A 483 -16.00 -10.58 -12.34
CA MET A 483 -15.77 -11.58 -11.31
C MET A 483 -16.55 -11.16 -10.07
N VAL A 484 -17.49 -11.97 -9.64
CA VAL A 484 -18.35 -11.71 -8.47
C VAL A 484 -17.76 -12.48 -7.29
N LEU A 485 -17.44 -11.76 -6.23
CA LEU A 485 -16.85 -12.30 -5.00
C LEU A 485 -17.94 -12.77 -4.03
N PRO A 486 -17.63 -13.62 -3.03
CA PRO A 486 -18.58 -14.05 -2.00
C PRO A 486 -19.23 -12.90 -1.24
N SER A 487 -18.51 -11.80 -1.05
CA SER A 487 -19.02 -10.55 -0.44
C SER A 487 -20.09 -9.84 -1.29
N GLY A 488 -20.34 -10.29 -2.52
CA GLY A 488 -21.19 -9.61 -3.51
C GLY A 488 -20.49 -8.48 -4.26
N ARG A 489 -19.27 -8.10 -3.89
CA ARG A 489 -18.45 -7.14 -4.63
C ARG A 489 -18.01 -7.73 -5.96
N LYS A 490 -17.80 -6.86 -6.95
CA LYS A 490 -17.45 -7.29 -8.32
C LYS A 490 -16.12 -6.68 -8.74
N LEU A 491 -15.27 -7.47 -9.39
CA LEU A 491 -14.09 -7.00 -10.09
C LEU A 491 -14.38 -6.88 -11.58
N ALA A 492 -14.12 -5.72 -12.17
CA ALA A 492 -14.41 -5.44 -13.57
C ALA A 492 -13.21 -5.74 -14.48
N TYR A 493 -13.42 -6.55 -15.50
CA TYR A 493 -12.49 -6.76 -16.62
C TYR A 493 -13.12 -6.12 -17.86
N LEU A 494 -12.72 -4.86 -18.14
CA LEU A 494 -13.35 -4.02 -19.13
C LEU A 494 -12.93 -4.40 -20.55
N VAL A 495 -13.86 -4.32 -21.49
CA VAL A 495 -13.63 -4.61 -22.92
C VAL A 495 -12.81 -5.90 -23.12
N PRO A 496 -13.27 -7.06 -22.58
CA PRO A 496 -12.54 -8.30 -22.67
C PRO A 496 -12.42 -8.75 -24.13
N LYS A 497 -11.26 -9.35 -24.48
CA LYS A 497 -11.02 -9.96 -25.79
C LYS A 497 -10.22 -11.24 -25.63
N GLN A 498 -10.36 -12.17 -26.55
CA GLN A 498 -9.47 -13.32 -26.69
C GLN A 498 -8.36 -12.96 -27.67
N GLN A 499 -7.12 -13.16 -27.27
CA GLN A 499 -5.95 -12.90 -28.10
C GLN A 499 -4.84 -13.94 -27.79
N PRO A 500 -3.99 -14.28 -28.77
CA PRO A 500 -2.81 -15.09 -28.48
C PRO A 500 -1.91 -14.38 -27.48
N ASN A 501 -1.46 -15.08 -26.46
CA ASN A 501 -0.43 -14.59 -25.54
C ASN A 501 0.99 -14.81 -26.14
N ARG A 502 2.01 -14.38 -25.43
CA ARG A 502 3.42 -14.52 -25.83
C ARG A 502 3.87 -15.96 -26.15
N PHE A 503 3.09 -16.97 -25.72
CA PHE A 503 3.34 -18.38 -25.99
C PHE A 503 2.44 -18.94 -27.10
N GLY A 504 1.71 -18.12 -27.83
CA GLY A 504 0.77 -18.53 -28.89
C GLY A 504 -0.56 -19.13 -28.40
N ARG A 505 -0.78 -19.28 -27.08
CA ARG A 505 -2.03 -19.77 -26.50
C ARG A 505 -3.06 -18.65 -26.42
N MET A 506 -4.31 -18.96 -26.79
CA MET A 506 -5.42 -18.02 -26.66
C MET A 506 -5.69 -17.72 -25.19
N SER A 507 -5.55 -16.47 -24.78
CA SER A 507 -5.80 -16.00 -23.43
C SER A 507 -6.78 -14.82 -23.40
N LEU A 508 -7.36 -14.57 -22.24
CA LEU A 508 -8.24 -13.42 -22.01
C LEU A 508 -7.38 -12.17 -21.82
N THR A 509 -7.75 -11.09 -22.51
CA THR A 509 -7.17 -9.76 -22.31
C THR A 509 -8.29 -8.76 -21.99
N TYR A 510 -7.96 -7.66 -21.33
CA TYR A 510 -8.89 -6.62 -20.92
C TYR A 510 -8.23 -5.24 -20.95
N GLU A 511 -9.00 -4.18 -20.94
CA GLU A 511 -8.47 -2.82 -20.77
C GLU A 511 -8.38 -2.44 -19.30
N GLY A 512 -7.28 -1.82 -18.92
CA GLY A 512 -7.02 -1.44 -17.52
C GLY A 512 -5.75 -0.63 -17.35
N VAL A 513 -5.52 -0.14 -16.14
CA VAL A 513 -4.28 0.55 -15.78
C VAL A 513 -3.15 -0.46 -15.63
N GLY A 514 -2.10 -0.32 -16.43
CA GLY A 514 -0.90 -1.17 -16.39
C GLY A 514 0.08 -0.77 -15.28
N GLN A 515 1.19 -1.51 -15.16
CA GLN A 515 2.27 -1.22 -14.19
C GLN A 515 2.92 0.15 -14.41
N ASN A 516 2.92 0.65 -15.64
CA ASN A 516 3.40 1.98 -15.99
C ASN A 516 2.38 3.11 -15.69
N HIS A 517 1.30 2.80 -14.96
CA HIS A 517 0.18 3.69 -14.65
C HIS A 517 -0.56 4.25 -15.87
N LYS A 518 -0.40 3.65 -17.05
CA LYS A 518 -1.13 4.05 -18.27
C LYS A 518 -2.28 3.10 -18.54
N TRP A 519 -3.35 3.63 -19.13
CA TRP A 519 -4.46 2.84 -19.63
C TRP A 519 -4.05 2.08 -20.88
N ALA A 520 -4.11 0.76 -20.84
CA ALA A 520 -3.70 -0.10 -21.93
C ALA A 520 -4.36 -1.48 -21.83
N ARG A 521 -4.25 -2.27 -22.89
CA ARG A 521 -4.66 -3.67 -22.87
C ARG A 521 -3.69 -4.48 -22.01
N GLN A 522 -4.29 -5.27 -21.12
CA GLN A 522 -3.59 -6.13 -20.16
C GLN A 522 -3.89 -7.59 -20.46
N GLU A 523 -2.89 -8.44 -20.34
CA GLU A 523 -3.08 -9.90 -20.38
C GLU A 523 -3.48 -10.42 -18.99
N THR A 524 -4.27 -11.51 -18.97
CA THR A 524 -4.54 -12.26 -17.75
C THR A 524 -4.43 -13.76 -18.02
N TYR A 525 -4.24 -14.51 -16.96
CA TYR A 525 -4.11 -15.97 -16.97
C TYR A 525 -4.66 -16.53 -15.66
N SER A 526 -4.77 -17.85 -15.58
CA SER A 526 -5.34 -18.57 -14.43
C SER A 526 -4.84 -18.07 -13.06
N GLY A 527 -3.53 -18.09 -12.84
CA GLY A 527 -2.93 -17.67 -11.57
C GLY A 527 -3.23 -16.21 -11.22
N ARG A 528 -3.23 -15.29 -12.21
CA ARG A 528 -3.57 -13.88 -11.97
C ARG A 528 -5.04 -13.66 -11.64
N LEU A 529 -5.94 -14.44 -12.21
CA LEU A 529 -7.36 -14.38 -11.86
C LEU A 529 -7.59 -14.84 -10.43
N VAL A 530 -6.94 -15.95 -10.03
CA VAL A 530 -6.99 -16.47 -8.66
C VAL A 530 -6.36 -15.49 -7.67
N GLU A 531 -5.17 -14.95 -7.98
CA GLU A 531 -4.52 -13.90 -7.16
C GLU A 531 -5.48 -12.71 -6.93
N ASN A 532 -6.12 -12.22 -7.99
CA ASN A 532 -7.06 -11.11 -7.88
C ASN A 532 -8.27 -11.46 -6.99
N ALA A 533 -8.81 -12.68 -7.09
CA ALA A 533 -9.91 -13.15 -6.25
C ALA A 533 -9.48 -13.22 -4.78
N THR A 534 -8.42 -13.96 -4.49
CA THR A 534 -7.89 -14.18 -3.14
C THR A 534 -7.55 -12.86 -2.44
N GLN A 535 -6.82 -11.97 -3.12
CA GLN A 535 -6.47 -10.65 -2.58
C GLN A 535 -7.68 -9.75 -2.35
N ALA A 536 -8.68 -9.84 -3.24
CA ALA A 536 -9.90 -9.06 -3.11
C ALA A 536 -10.78 -9.55 -1.95
N ILE A 537 -10.89 -10.87 -1.77
CA ILE A 537 -11.61 -11.47 -0.64
C ILE A 537 -10.91 -11.15 0.68
N ALA A 538 -9.59 -11.29 0.75
CA ALA A 538 -8.80 -10.91 1.93
C ALA A 538 -9.01 -9.44 2.31
N ARG A 539 -9.04 -8.55 1.32
CA ARG A 539 -9.38 -7.13 1.53
C ARG A 539 -10.80 -6.95 2.04
N ASP A 540 -11.77 -7.68 1.55
CA ASP A 540 -13.16 -7.56 2.00
C ASP A 540 -13.30 -8.02 3.46
N ILE A 541 -12.60 -9.10 3.85
CA ILE A 541 -12.52 -9.56 5.24
C ILE A 541 -11.92 -8.48 6.15
N LEU A 542 -10.81 -7.86 5.75
CA LEU A 542 -10.22 -6.75 6.50
C LEU A 542 -11.18 -5.57 6.63
N ALA A 543 -11.87 -5.20 5.56
CA ALA A 543 -12.80 -4.07 5.58
C ALA A 543 -13.99 -4.31 6.52
N GLU A 544 -14.53 -5.53 6.55
CA GLU A 544 -15.57 -5.95 7.50
C GLU A 544 -15.06 -5.94 8.95
N ALA A 545 -13.83 -6.44 9.17
CA ALA A 545 -13.21 -6.40 10.49
C ALA A 545 -13.02 -4.97 10.98
N MET A 546 -12.51 -4.07 10.13
CA MET A 546 -12.37 -2.64 10.47
C MET A 546 -13.71 -1.98 10.77
N ALA A 547 -14.75 -2.26 9.99
CA ALA A 547 -16.08 -1.73 10.23
C ALA A 547 -16.62 -2.20 11.60
N ARG A 548 -16.53 -3.48 11.89
CA ARG A 548 -16.93 -4.07 13.17
C ARG A 548 -16.19 -3.46 14.36
N ILE A 549 -14.88 -3.30 14.27
CA ILE A 549 -14.04 -2.68 15.30
C ILE A 549 -14.47 -1.23 15.55
N GLU A 550 -14.75 -0.46 14.49
CA GLU A 550 -15.24 0.92 14.61
C GLU A 550 -16.66 1.00 15.19
N ASP A 551 -17.54 0.06 14.85
CA ASP A 551 -18.92 0.00 15.35
C ASP A 551 -18.97 -0.36 16.84
N GLU A 552 -17.97 -1.11 17.35
CA GLU A 552 -17.77 -1.34 18.81
C GLU A 552 -17.16 -0.09 19.53
N GLY A 553 -16.97 1.01 18.82
CA GLY A 553 -16.45 2.27 19.38
C GLY A 553 -14.94 2.27 19.62
N LEU A 554 -14.21 1.34 19.06
CA LEU A 554 -12.74 1.29 19.08
C LEU A 554 -12.16 2.20 18.00
N ASN A 555 -11.07 2.90 18.31
CA ASN A 555 -10.48 3.88 17.41
C ASN A 555 -9.35 3.26 16.59
N ILE A 556 -9.61 2.84 15.37
CA ILE A 556 -8.54 2.50 14.43
C ILE A 556 -7.83 3.80 14.01
N VAL A 557 -6.52 3.87 14.17
CA VAL A 557 -5.70 5.05 13.78
C VAL A 557 -4.85 4.79 12.56
N ALA A 558 -4.60 3.52 12.25
CA ALA A 558 -3.89 3.10 11.05
C ALA A 558 -4.22 1.64 10.71
N HIS A 559 -3.91 1.23 9.49
CA HIS A 559 -3.92 -0.18 9.06
C HIS A 559 -2.78 -0.40 8.06
N VAL A 560 -2.20 -1.60 8.05
CA VAL A 560 -1.06 -1.94 7.18
C VAL A 560 -1.28 -3.34 6.63
N HIS A 561 -1.51 -3.48 5.33
CA HIS A 561 -1.89 -4.73 4.66
C HIS A 561 -3.13 -5.37 5.29
N ASP A 562 -2.97 -6.41 6.06
CA ASP A 562 -3.97 -7.20 6.78
C ASP A 562 -3.97 -6.96 8.30
N GLU A 563 -3.30 -5.89 8.75
CA GLU A 563 -3.12 -5.48 10.13
C GLU A 563 -3.90 -4.20 10.44
N VAL A 564 -4.43 -4.10 11.67
CA VAL A 564 -5.06 -2.89 12.21
C VAL A 564 -4.31 -2.38 13.44
N ILE A 565 -4.20 -1.06 13.58
CA ILE A 565 -3.58 -0.38 14.72
C ILE A 565 -4.67 0.42 15.42
N ILE A 566 -5.02 0.00 16.63
CA ILE A 566 -6.07 0.58 17.45
C ILE A 566 -5.43 1.41 18.57
N GLU A 567 -5.92 2.64 18.76
CA GLU A 567 -5.53 3.50 19.87
C GLU A 567 -6.59 3.37 20.99
N ALA A 568 -6.25 2.69 22.06
CA ALA A 568 -7.16 2.40 23.19
C ALA A 568 -6.63 2.95 24.53
N PRO A 569 -7.50 3.30 25.49
CA PRO A 569 -7.06 3.61 26.85
C PRO A 569 -6.26 2.46 27.46
N LYS A 570 -5.13 2.78 28.13
CA LYS A 570 -4.24 1.76 28.71
C LYS A 570 -5.03 0.81 29.65
N GLY A 571 -4.82 -0.49 29.44
CA GLY A 571 -5.37 -1.57 30.26
C GLY A 571 -6.87 -1.83 30.09
N LYS A 572 -7.56 -1.13 29.17
CA LYS A 572 -9.02 -1.29 29.01
C LYS A 572 -9.42 -2.54 28.23
N TYR A 573 -8.63 -2.94 27.24
CA TYR A 573 -8.91 -4.09 26.37
C TYR A 573 -7.72 -5.04 26.35
N THR A 574 -7.95 -6.33 26.11
CA THR A 574 -6.88 -7.32 25.90
C THR A 574 -6.59 -7.50 24.42
N VAL A 575 -5.45 -8.08 24.10
CA VAL A 575 -5.08 -8.43 22.71
C VAL A 575 -6.03 -9.50 22.17
N GLU A 576 -6.37 -10.47 23.02
CA GLU A 576 -7.25 -11.60 22.67
C GLU A 576 -8.67 -11.15 22.33
N GLU A 577 -9.20 -10.13 23.04
CA GLU A 577 -10.50 -9.53 22.73
C GLU A 577 -10.51 -8.91 21.34
N ILE A 578 -9.47 -8.14 21.00
CA ILE A 578 -9.34 -7.49 19.69
C ILE A 578 -9.11 -8.52 18.59
N CYS A 579 -8.24 -9.51 18.81
CA CYS A 579 -8.01 -10.59 17.85
C CYS A 579 -9.28 -11.41 17.58
N ARG A 580 -10.10 -11.71 18.59
CA ARG A 580 -11.41 -12.36 18.39
C ARG A 580 -12.37 -11.49 17.59
N LEU A 581 -12.43 -10.20 17.88
CA LEU A 581 -13.26 -9.25 17.15
C LEU A 581 -12.81 -9.15 15.70
N MET A 582 -11.50 -9.12 15.44
CA MET A 582 -10.94 -9.07 14.10
C MET A 582 -11.21 -10.37 13.32
N ALA A 583 -11.01 -11.53 13.94
CA ALA A 583 -11.11 -12.85 13.32
C ALA A 583 -12.56 -13.40 13.23
N ALA A 584 -13.56 -12.63 13.64
CA ALA A 584 -14.96 -13.06 13.49
C ALA A 584 -15.34 -13.11 12.00
N ASN A 585 -15.90 -14.24 11.56
CA ASN A 585 -16.28 -14.44 10.17
C ASN A 585 -17.45 -13.51 9.77
N PRO A 586 -17.36 -12.82 8.62
CA PRO A 586 -18.53 -12.27 7.97
C PRO A 586 -19.50 -13.40 7.53
N ASP A 587 -20.79 -13.10 7.43
CA ASP A 587 -21.83 -14.08 7.07
C ASP A 587 -21.56 -14.82 5.75
N TRP A 588 -20.86 -14.18 4.83
CA TRP A 588 -20.51 -14.74 3.51
C TRP A 588 -19.21 -15.57 3.51
N CYS A 589 -18.51 -15.68 4.66
CA CYS A 589 -17.24 -16.42 4.84
C CYS A 589 -17.41 -17.75 5.60
N ASP A 590 -18.55 -18.39 5.51
CA ASP A 590 -18.78 -19.65 6.21
C ASP A 590 -17.72 -20.70 5.87
N GLY A 591 -17.22 -21.39 6.91
CA GLY A 591 -16.20 -22.43 6.82
C GLY A 591 -14.76 -21.93 6.60
N LEU A 592 -14.50 -20.61 6.50
CA LEU A 592 -13.14 -20.07 6.45
C LEU A 592 -12.56 -19.98 7.88
N PRO A 593 -11.47 -20.70 8.19
CA PRO A 593 -10.82 -20.61 9.51
C PRO A 593 -10.01 -19.32 9.60
N LEU A 594 -10.61 -18.23 10.11
CA LEU A 594 -9.91 -16.97 10.38
C LEU A 594 -9.15 -17.04 11.72
N ALA A 595 -7.99 -16.42 11.78
CA ALA A 595 -7.24 -16.20 13.01
C ALA A 595 -6.50 -14.86 12.92
N ALA A 596 -6.34 -14.22 14.07
CA ALA A 596 -5.53 -13.02 14.22
C ALA A 596 -4.61 -13.18 15.43
N ALA A 597 -3.42 -12.57 15.32
CA ALA A 597 -2.46 -12.42 16.41
C ALA A 597 -2.13 -10.94 16.59
N GLY A 598 -1.62 -10.56 17.77
CA GLY A 598 -1.35 -9.16 18.00
C GLY A 598 -0.49 -8.91 19.21
N TYR A 599 -0.27 -7.62 19.50
CA TYR A 599 0.50 -7.16 20.63
C TYR A 599 0.00 -5.79 21.11
N LYS A 600 0.47 -5.38 22.30
CA LYS A 600 0.31 -4.03 22.83
C LYS A 600 1.65 -3.29 22.82
N GLY A 601 1.60 -1.98 22.65
CA GLY A 601 2.82 -1.16 22.68
C GLY A 601 2.57 0.33 22.87
N ASP A 602 3.61 1.01 23.34
CA ASP A 602 3.66 2.47 23.42
C ASP A 602 4.12 3.12 22.11
N TYR A 603 4.42 2.31 21.10
CA TYR A 603 4.69 2.69 19.71
C TYR A 603 4.41 1.49 18.79
N TYR A 604 4.34 1.74 17.49
CA TYR A 604 4.14 0.69 16.49
C TYR A 604 5.48 0.07 16.07
N PHE A 605 5.54 -1.26 16.03
CA PHE A 605 6.68 -2.04 15.52
C PHE A 605 6.20 -3.29 14.79
N LYS A 606 7.08 -3.94 14.02
CA LYS A 606 6.80 -5.22 13.34
C LYS A 606 8.12 -5.94 13.10
N ASP A 607 8.26 -7.09 13.74
CA ASP A 607 9.43 -7.97 13.63
C ASP A 607 9.39 -8.80 12.32
#